data_1ecc583a000f42db6e60a2ffc35fb841
#
_entry.id   1ecc583a000f42db6e60a2ffc35fb841
#
_cell.length_a   1.000
_cell.length_b   1.000
_cell.length_c   1.000
_cell.angle_alpha   90.00
_cell.angle_beta   90.00
_cell.angle_gamma   90.00
#
_symmetry.space_group_name_H-M   'P 1'
#
loop_
_entity.id
_entity.type
_entity.pdbx_description
1 polymer ?
#
loop_
_entity_poly.entity_id
_entity_poly.type
_entity_poly.pdbx_seq_one_letter_code
_entity_poly.pdbx_strand_id
1 'polypeptide(L)'
;MKRNSIASLLLVASLGMSGVATGVIAGSASAGGPPARTFALNGSVVSVNAPIHQFVVLSGTTRYVLMTTTQTRFTLDAQNASFNVLRPGQLVTTRGNFRARYRVAAMIQLRTPTPLPVSTVPATASVTTALTNALTQERYALATYNNVVAKFGATAPFSNIIPSEVQHVATVTALMTNHGIAVPTSTVTGAVAPATRTAACQLGVNVETTIIAMYQNGITLAKDFPDVVRAFSNLLDASQSSHLPAFVRCS
;
A
#
# COMPACT_ATOMS: atom_id res chain seq x y z
N MET A 1 -38.92 -39.08 35.78
CA MET A 1 -37.78 -39.71 36.53
C MET A 1 -36.48 -39.51 35.75
N LYS A 2 -35.46 -39.13 36.53
CA LYS A 2 -34.02 -38.97 36.17
C LYS A 2 -33.63 -37.78 35.27
N ARG A 3 -33.22 -36.72 35.95
CA ARG A 3 -32.32 -35.65 35.51
C ARG A 3 -30.89 -36.21 35.32
N ASN A 4 -30.21 -35.82 34.28
CA ASN A 4 -28.74 -35.90 34.24
C ASN A 4 -28.20 -34.51 33.91
N SER A 5 -27.60 -33.88 34.91
CA SER A 5 -26.75 -32.71 34.82
C SER A 5 -25.39 -33.14 34.29
N ILE A 6 -24.85 -32.45 33.31
CA ILE A 6 -23.44 -32.53 32.94
C ILE A 6 -22.78 -31.22 33.34
N ALA A 7 -21.90 -31.33 34.34
CA ALA A 7 -21.10 -30.23 34.85
C ALA A 7 -19.95 -29.90 33.87
N SER A 8 -19.83 -28.63 33.51
CA SER A 8 -18.67 -28.11 32.80
C SER A 8 -17.50 -27.92 33.75
N LEU A 9 -16.39 -28.56 33.45
CA LEU A 9 -15.14 -28.46 34.20
C LEU A 9 -14.30 -27.29 33.58
N LEU A 10 -14.19 -26.21 34.34
CA LEU A 10 -13.23 -25.12 34.01
C LEU A 10 -11.84 -25.56 34.50
N LEU A 11 -10.90 -25.71 33.59
CA LEU A 11 -9.48 -25.92 33.89
C LEU A 11 -8.78 -24.58 33.97
N VAL A 12 -8.46 -24.12 35.18
CA VAL A 12 -7.60 -22.96 35.43
C VAL A 12 -6.15 -23.44 35.47
N ALA A 13 -5.36 -23.09 34.50
CA ALA A 13 -3.91 -23.31 34.50
C ALA A 13 -3.21 -22.16 35.22
N SER A 14 -2.71 -22.42 36.44
CA SER A 14 -1.83 -21.53 37.18
C SER A 14 -0.40 -21.64 36.65
N LEU A 15 0.16 -20.55 36.07
CA LEU A 15 1.59 -20.46 35.77
C LEU A 15 2.34 -20.14 37.06
N GLY A 16 3.18 -21.06 37.49
CA GLY A 16 4.13 -20.88 38.57
C GLY A 16 5.27 -19.93 38.18
N MET A 17 5.51 -18.92 39.01
CA MET A 17 6.68 -18.08 38.95
C MET A 17 7.88 -18.82 39.55
N SER A 18 8.86 -19.18 38.74
CA SER A 18 10.18 -19.61 39.21
C SER A 18 11.09 -18.40 39.25
N GLY A 19 11.48 -17.99 40.46
CA GLY A 19 12.46 -16.93 40.68
C GLY A 19 13.86 -17.40 40.25
N VAL A 20 14.53 -16.58 39.47
CA VAL A 20 15.96 -16.74 39.18
C VAL A 20 16.72 -15.64 39.92
N ALA A 21 17.66 -16.08 40.72
CA ALA A 21 18.51 -15.23 41.56
C ALA A 21 19.38 -14.29 40.70
N THR A 22 19.37 -12.99 41.06
CA THR A 22 20.18 -11.97 40.45
C THR A 22 21.61 -12.03 40.96
N GLY A 23 22.53 -12.45 40.10
CA GLY A 23 23.96 -12.15 40.30
C GLY A 23 24.24 -10.71 39.86
N VAL A 24 24.57 -9.84 40.81
CA VAL A 24 25.03 -8.47 40.52
C VAL A 24 26.47 -8.54 40.04
N ILE A 25 26.68 -8.40 38.72
CA ILE A 25 27.99 -8.06 38.17
C ILE A 25 28.00 -6.54 38.00
N ALA A 26 28.84 -5.86 38.80
CA ALA A 26 29.14 -4.46 38.62
C ALA A 26 29.92 -4.25 37.30
N GLY A 27 29.20 -4.06 36.22
CA GLY A 27 29.73 -3.64 34.93
C GLY A 27 29.79 -2.13 34.86
N SER A 28 30.96 -1.60 34.53
CA SER A 28 31.26 -0.19 34.33
C SER A 28 30.17 0.51 33.53
N ALA A 29 29.57 1.57 34.11
CA ALA A 29 28.60 2.42 33.43
C ALA A 29 29.31 3.16 32.28
N SER A 30 29.22 2.63 31.09
CA SER A 30 29.44 3.40 29.87
C SER A 30 28.38 4.49 29.82
N ALA A 31 28.79 5.75 29.64
CA ALA A 31 27.91 6.90 29.52
C ALA A 31 27.02 6.70 28.28
N GLY A 32 25.88 6.00 28.44
CA GLY A 32 24.92 5.75 27.42
C GLY A 32 24.17 7.03 27.10
N GLY A 33 24.24 7.48 25.86
CA GLY A 33 23.36 8.52 25.35
C GLY A 33 21.87 8.10 25.54
N PRO A 34 20.92 9.04 25.42
CA PRO A 34 19.52 8.75 25.64
C PRO A 34 19.06 7.56 24.78
N PRO A 35 18.22 6.67 25.34
CA PRO A 35 17.80 5.46 24.63
C PRO A 35 17.22 5.81 23.27
N ALA A 36 17.67 5.10 22.25
CA ALA A 36 17.20 5.32 20.88
C ALA A 36 15.66 5.13 20.83
N ARG A 37 14.93 6.16 20.39
CA ARG A 37 13.48 6.07 20.22
C ARG A 37 13.18 5.03 19.14
N THR A 38 12.41 4.03 19.50
CA THR A 38 12.00 2.94 18.61
C THR A 38 10.56 3.13 18.14
N PHE A 39 10.21 2.47 17.05
CA PHE A 39 8.82 2.32 16.59
C PHE A 39 8.54 0.89 16.15
N ALA A 40 7.27 0.50 16.20
CA ALA A 40 6.73 -0.70 15.57
C ALA A 40 5.40 -0.34 14.90
N LEU A 41 5.18 -0.80 13.67
CA LEU A 41 3.98 -0.52 12.90
C LEU A 41 3.51 -1.80 12.22
N ASN A 42 2.19 -1.98 12.20
CA ASN A 42 1.50 -2.97 11.39
C ASN A 42 0.55 -2.23 10.47
N GLY A 43 0.50 -2.58 9.20
CA GLY A 43 -0.36 -1.90 8.24
C GLY A 43 -0.23 -2.46 6.83
N SER A 44 -0.52 -1.63 5.87
CA SER A 44 -0.32 -1.95 4.45
C SER A 44 0.63 -0.94 3.80
N VAL A 45 1.41 -1.40 2.84
CA VAL A 45 2.23 -0.53 2.00
C VAL A 45 1.30 0.26 1.07
N VAL A 46 1.39 1.58 1.10
CA VAL A 46 0.58 2.47 0.25
C VAL A 46 1.35 2.90 -0.99
N SER A 47 2.61 3.27 -0.81
CA SER A 47 3.47 3.70 -1.91
C SER A 47 4.93 3.37 -1.65
N VAL A 48 5.70 3.25 -2.73
CA VAL A 48 7.14 2.95 -2.70
C VAL A 48 7.87 3.95 -3.57
N ASN A 49 8.88 4.60 -3.01
CA ASN A 49 9.80 5.48 -3.73
C ASN A 49 11.19 4.84 -3.74
N ALA A 50 11.44 4.02 -4.76
CA ALA A 50 12.66 3.22 -4.86
C ALA A 50 13.95 4.07 -4.96
N PRO A 51 14.00 5.18 -5.72
CA PRO A 51 15.22 5.99 -5.84
C PRO A 51 15.79 6.51 -4.52
N ILE A 52 14.95 6.73 -3.51
CA ILE A 52 15.38 7.23 -2.18
C ILE A 52 15.14 6.21 -1.07
N HIS A 53 14.91 4.96 -1.41
CA HIS A 53 14.68 3.87 -0.46
C HIS A 53 13.62 4.21 0.61
N GLN A 54 12.52 4.80 0.16
CA GLN A 54 11.41 5.25 1.01
C GLN A 54 10.13 4.51 0.65
N PHE A 55 9.28 4.28 1.64
CA PHE A 55 7.93 3.76 1.43
C PHE A 55 6.97 4.30 2.49
N VAL A 56 5.68 4.26 2.17
CA VAL A 56 4.61 4.71 3.07
C VAL A 56 3.81 3.52 3.54
N VAL A 57 3.55 3.47 4.84
CA VAL A 57 2.69 2.47 5.48
C VAL A 57 1.46 3.17 6.03
N LEU A 58 0.28 2.65 5.69
CA LEU A 58 -0.98 2.99 6.34
C LEU A 58 -1.18 2.04 7.52
N SER A 59 -1.24 2.59 8.74
CA SER A 59 -1.52 1.86 9.98
C SER A 59 -2.73 2.49 10.66
N GLY A 60 -3.85 1.78 10.69
CA GLY A 60 -5.15 2.39 10.99
C GLY A 60 -5.49 3.46 9.95
N THR A 61 -5.73 4.69 10.41
CA THR A 61 -6.00 5.87 9.56
C THR A 61 -4.76 6.75 9.35
N THR A 62 -3.61 6.37 9.90
CA THR A 62 -2.40 7.21 9.88
C THR A 62 -1.37 6.69 8.89
N ARG A 63 -0.83 7.59 8.09
CA ARG A 63 0.26 7.32 7.16
C ARG A 63 1.60 7.58 7.80
N TYR A 64 2.49 6.63 7.65
CA TYR A 64 3.85 6.69 8.18
C TYR A 64 4.86 6.57 7.04
N VAL A 65 5.67 7.60 6.87
CA VAL A 65 6.80 7.57 5.95
C VAL A 65 7.97 6.86 6.63
N LEU A 66 8.49 5.83 5.98
CA LEU A 66 9.62 5.03 6.45
C LEU A 66 10.76 5.07 5.44
N MET A 67 11.96 5.08 5.94
CA MET A 67 13.18 4.94 5.16
C MET A 67 13.84 3.60 5.43
N THR A 68 14.56 3.09 4.46
CA THR A 68 15.38 1.89 4.62
C THR A 68 16.86 2.20 4.38
N THR A 69 17.72 1.33 4.85
CA THR A 69 19.16 1.39 4.65
C THR A 69 19.66 0.03 4.15
N THR A 70 20.93 -0.06 3.83
CA THR A 70 21.58 -1.34 3.48
C THR A 70 21.55 -2.36 4.61
N GLN A 71 21.30 -1.92 5.86
CA GLN A 71 21.17 -2.81 7.03
C GLN A 71 19.73 -3.22 7.32
N THR A 72 18.75 -2.68 6.58
CA THR A 72 17.34 -3.07 6.76
C THR A 72 17.14 -4.52 6.29
N ARG A 73 16.59 -5.35 7.17
CA ARG A 73 16.25 -6.73 6.85
C ARG A 73 14.83 -6.82 6.30
N PHE A 74 14.69 -7.52 5.20
CA PHE A 74 13.39 -7.76 4.55
C PHE A 74 13.05 -9.24 4.57
N THR A 75 11.80 -9.55 4.82
CA THR A 75 11.23 -10.87 4.52
C THR A 75 9.91 -10.70 3.79
N LEU A 76 9.62 -11.61 2.87
CA LEU A 76 8.33 -11.77 2.21
C LEU A 76 7.85 -13.19 2.46
N ASP A 77 6.68 -13.34 3.09
CA ASP A 77 6.11 -14.65 3.47
C ASP A 77 7.13 -15.54 4.21
N ALA A 78 7.86 -14.93 5.16
CA ALA A 78 8.93 -15.50 5.97
C ALA A 78 10.22 -15.88 5.23
N GLN A 79 10.33 -15.65 3.92
CA GLN A 79 11.55 -15.85 3.14
C GLN A 79 12.39 -14.56 3.10
N ASN A 80 13.72 -14.69 3.07
CA ASN A 80 14.60 -13.52 2.91
C ASN A 80 14.30 -12.79 1.60
N ALA A 81 14.26 -11.48 1.68
CA ALA A 81 13.92 -10.62 0.57
C ALA A 81 14.78 -9.34 0.55
N SER A 82 14.51 -8.45 -0.40
CA SER A 82 15.17 -7.15 -0.53
C SER A 82 14.14 -6.05 -0.74
N PHE A 83 14.57 -4.79 -0.77
CA PHE A 83 13.69 -3.64 -1.03
C PHE A 83 12.83 -3.81 -2.29
N ASN A 84 13.37 -4.50 -3.31
CA ASN A 84 12.70 -4.65 -4.61
C ASN A 84 11.40 -5.47 -4.57
N VAL A 85 11.10 -6.14 -3.46
CA VAL A 85 9.82 -6.88 -3.30
C VAL A 85 8.69 -6.00 -2.75
N LEU A 86 9.00 -4.78 -2.29
CA LEU A 86 7.97 -3.85 -1.80
C LEU A 86 6.99 -3.49 -2.91
N ARG A 87 5.72 -3.68 -2.64
CA ARG A 87 4.61 -3.31 -3.54
C ARG A 87 3.47 -2.71 -2.73
N PRO A 88 2.76 -1.72 -3.27
CA PRO A 88 1.51 -1.26 -2.70
C PRO A 88 0.53 -2.42 -2.47
N GLY A 89 -0.25 -2.35 -1.41
CA GLY A 89 -1.21 -3.38 -1.00
C GLY A 89 -0.65 -4.51 -0.14
N GLN A 90 0.67 -4.71 -0.06
CA GLN A 90 1.24 -5.74 0.81
C GLN A 90 1.01 -5.40 2.29
N LEU A 91 0.67 -6.43 3.07
CA LEU A 91 0.66 -6.30 4.53
C LEU A 91 2.10 -6.23 5.04
N VAL A 92 2.33 -5.31 5.96
CA VAL A 92 3.66 -5.06 6.51
C VAL A 92 3.65 -4.99 8.03
N THR A 93 4.58 -5.71 8.65
CA THR A 93 5.01 -5.49 10.03
C THR A 93 6.42 -4.93 9.99
N THR A 94 6.63 -3.77 10.58
CA THR A 94 7.96 -3.13 10.58
C THR A 94 8.32 -2.61 11.96
N ARG A 95 9.62 -2.68 12.26
CA ARG A 95 10.23 -2.13 13.46
C ARG A 95 11.48 -1.36 13.07
N GLY A 96 11.80 -0.35 13.84
CA GLY A 96 13.00 0.45 13.59
C GLY A 96 13.21 1.52 14.64
N ASN A 97 14.08 2.44 14.30
CA ASN A 97 14.51 3.53 15.18
C ASN A 97 14.23 4.88 14.53
N PHE A 98 14.03 5.89 15.36
CA PHE A 98 14.06 7.27 14.89
C PHE A 98 15.51 7.72 14.73
N ARG A 99 15.83 8.29 13.55
CA ARG A 99 17.07 9.01 13.29
C ARG A 99 16.70 10.45 12.93
N ALA A 100 16.99 11.39 13.80
CA ALA A 100 16.47 12.76 13.74
C ALA A 100 14.93 12.73 13.61
N ARG A 101 14.38 13.30 12.54
CA ARG A 101 12.92 13.31 12.24
C ARG A 101 12.42 12.11 11.42
N TYR A 102 13.32 11.23 11.00
CA TYR A 102 12.97 10.11 10.11
C TYR A 102 12.75 8.81 10.89
N ARG A 103 11.81 7.99 10.42
CA ARG A 103 11.66 6.59 10.85
C ARG A 103 12.52 5.73 9.93
N VAL A 104 13.55 5.09 10.47
CA VAL A 104 14.42 4.19 9.73
C VAL A 104 14.06 2.76 10.12
N ALA A 105 13.55 1.98 9.17
CA ALA A 105 13.19 0.60 9.39
C ALA A 105 14.45 -0.26 9.56
N ALA A 106 14.51 -1.05 10.62
CA ALA A 106 15.53 -2.08 10.85
C ALA A 106 15.09 -3.44 10.32
N MET A 107 13.79 -3.74 10.45
CA MET A 107 13.18 -4.97 9.98
C MET A 107 11.84 -4.68 9.32
N ILE A 108 11.61 -5.29 8.18
CA ILE A 108 10.37 -5.23 7.40
C ILE A 108 9.96 -6.66 7.08
N GLN A 109 8.83 -7.07 7.62
CA GLN A 109 8.19 -8.34 7.32
C GLN A 109 6.97 -8.05 6.45
N LEU A 110 7.02 -8.50 5.23
CA LEU A 110 5.95 -8.39 4.26
C LEU A 110 5.18 -9.70 4.21
N ARG A 111 3.89 -9.58 4.03
CA ARG A 111 3.03 -10.71 3.69
C ARG A 111 2.27 -10.36 2.42
N THR A 112 2.24 -11.31 1.52
CA THR A 112 1.30 -11.25 0.39
C THR A 112 -0.11 -11.22 0.98
N PRO A 113 -0.96 -10.25 0.63
CA PRO A 113 -2.35 -10.29 1.05
C PRO A 113 -2.93 -11.62 0.62
N THR A 114 -3.53 -12.36 1.55
CA THR A 114 -4.34 -13.52 1.15
C THR A 114 -5.39 -12.97 0.19
N PRO A 115 -5.50 -13.51 -1.04
CA PRO A 115 -6.58 -13.08 -1.93
C PRO A 115 -7.87 -13.18 -1.13
N LEU A 116 -8.70 -12.13 -1.14
CA LEU A 116 -10.05 -12.29 -0.63
C LEU A 116 -10.68 -13.42 -1.43
N PRO A 117 -11.50 -14.27 -0.80
CA PRO A 117 -12.29 -15.22 -1.57
C PRO A 117 -12.96 -14.42 -2.70
N VAL A 118 -12.70 -14.86 -3.91
CA VAL A 118 -13.38 -14.30 -5.10
C VAL A 118 -14.86 -14.37 -4.79
N SER A 119 -15.57 -13.24 -4.95
CA SER A 119 -17.01 -13.26 -4.78
C SER A 119 -17.57 -14.31 -5.73
N THR A 120 -18.26 -15.32 -5.21
CA THR A 120 -18.99 -16.28 -6.04
C THR A 120 -20.23 -15.63 -6.67
N VAL A 121 -20.51 -14.37 -6.33
CA VAL A 121 -21.57 -13.57 -6.95
C VAL A 121 -21.13 -13.23 -8.38
N PRO A 122 -21.91 -13.61 -9.40
CA PRO A 122 -21.63 -13.22 -10.78
C PRO A 122 -21.47 -11.70 -10.89
N ALA A 123 -20.52 -11.26 -11.71
CA ALA A 123 -20.31 -9.83 -11.93
C ALA A 123 -21.60 -9.17 -12.43
N THR A 124 -22.05 -8.14 -11.71
CA THR A 124 -23.20 -7.32 -12.15
C THR A 124 -22.77 -6.32 -13.21
N ALA A 125 -23.72 -5.79 -13.97
CA ALA A 125 -23.45 -4.72 -14.93
C ALA A 125 -22.78 -3.51 -14.25
N SER A 126 -23.15 -3.22 -13.00
CA SER A 126 -22.58 -2.11 -12.22
C SER A 126 -21.10 -2.32 -11.90
N VAL A 127 -20.70 -3.49 -11.38
CA VAL A 127 -19.30 -3.77 -11.07
C VAL A 127 -18.47 -3.92 -12.36
N THR A 128 -19.04 -4.48 -13.43
CA THR A 128 -18.39 -4.53 -14.74
C THR A 128 -18.07 -3.12 -15.25
N THR A 129 -19.05 -2.21 -15.17
CA THR A 129 -18.87 -0.80 -15.54
C THR A 129 -17.80 -0.13 -14.67
N ALA A 130 -17.84 -0.33 -13.35
CA ALA A 130 -16.88 0.24 -12.41
C ALA A 130 -15.44 -0.21 -12.73
N LEU A 131 -15.22 -1.51 -12.94
CA LEU A 131 -13.89 -2.06 -13.25
C LEU A 131 -13.40 -1.65 -14.65
N THR A 132 -14.30 -1.59 -15.64
CA THR A 132 -13.93 -1.13 -16.98
C THR A 132 -13.53 0.33 -17.00
N ASN A 133 -14.28 1.19 -16.29
CA ASN A 133 -13.94 2.60 -16.15
C ASN A 133 -12.62 2.77 -15.42
N ALA A 134 -12.40 2.03 -14.33
CA ALA A 134 -11.15 2.07 -13.59
C ALA A 134 -9.96 1.69 -14.48
N LEU A 135 -10.02 0.57 -15.19
CA LEU A 135 -8.95 0.16 -16.08
C LEU A 135 -8.66 1.20 -17.18
N THR A 136 -9.71 1.80 -17.72
CA THR A 136 -9.58 2.84 -18.76
C THR A 136 -8.86 4.07 -18.22
N GLN A 137 -9.24 4.56 -17.03
CA GLN A 137 -8.64 5.75 -16.42
C GLN A 137 -7.19 5.51 -15.97
N GLU A 138 -6.88 4.35 -15.39
CA GLU A 138 -5.51 4.00 -15.02
C GLU A 138 -4.59 3.87 -16.24
N ARG A 139 -5.07 3.27 -17.32
CA ARG A 139 -4.33 3.20 -18.61
C ARG A 139 -4.13 4.58 -19.20
N TYR A 140 -5.14 5.46 -19.12
CA TYR A 140 -5.03 6.84 -19.60
C TYR A 140 -4.00 7.64 -18.79
N ALA A 141 -4.00 7.52 -17.46
CA ALA A 141 -3.01 8.15 -16.61
C ALA A 141 -1.59 7.67 -16.95
N LEU A 142 -1.40 6.36 -16.99
CA LEU A 142 -0.10 5.74 -17.34
C LEU A 142 0.40 6.22 -18.71
N ALA A 143 -0.44 6.24 -19.74
CA ALA A 143 -0.08 6.71 -21.07
C ALA A 143 0.24 8.22 -21.07
N THR A 144 -0.56 9.03 -20.38
CA THR A 144 -0.36 10.47 -20.23
C THR A 144 0.98 10.80 -19.55
N TYR A 145 1.29 10.12 -18.45
CA TYR A 145 2.53 10.36 -17.71
C TYR A 145 3.75 9.88 -18.48
N ASN A 146 3.65 8.80 -19.24
CA ASN A 146 4.70 8.38 -20.17
C ASN A 146 4.94 9.40 -21.28
N ASN A 147 3.89 10.02 -21.84
CA ASN A 147 4.01 11.09 -22.84
C ASN A 147 4.76 12.31 -22.27
N VAL A 148 4.50 12.68 -21.01
CA VAL A 148 5.22 13.75 -20.33
C VAL A 148 6.69 13.41 -20.13
N VAL A 149 6.98 12.19 -19.65
CA VAL A 149 8.37 11.72 -19.47
C VAL A 149 9.10 11.60 -20.81
N ALA A 150 8.43 11.18 -21.87
CA ALA A 150 9.02 11.16 -23.22
C ALA A 150 9.43 12.56 -23.70
N LYS A 151 8.66 13.60 -23.35
CA LYS A 151 8.95 14.99 -23.76
C LYS A 151 10.00 15.66 -22.87
N PHE A 152 9.93 15.48 -21.54
CA PHE A 152 10.74 16.25 -20.58
C PHE A 152 11.84 15.43 -19.91
N GLY A 153 12.01 14.17 -20.27
CA GLY A 153 12.88 13.23 -19.58
C GLY A 153 12.26 12.69 -18.26
N ALA A 154 13.03 11.90 -17.54
CA ALA A 154 12.60 11.32 -16.25
C ALA A 154 12.46 12.42 -15.19
N THR A 155 11.33 13.10 -15.20
CA THR A 155 11.04 14.25 -14.32
C THR A 155 10.02 13.89 -13.25
N ALA A 156 10.32 14.26 -12.00
CA ALA A 156 9.35 14.17 -10.90
C ALA A 156 8.24 15.23 -11.08
N PRO A 157 6.98 14.94 -10.67
CA PRO A 157 6.56 13.70 -9.98
C PRO A 157 6.23 12.54 -10.93
N PHE A 158 6.15 12.73 -12.24
CA PHE A 158 5.72 11.74 -13.23
C PHE A 158 6.52 10.43 -13.16
N SER A 159 7.86 10.51 -13.23
CA SER A 159 8.73 9.33 -13.15
C SER A 159 8.59 8.54 -11.84
N ASN A 160 8.16 9.21 -10.77
CA ASN A 160 7.95 8.56 -9.46
C ASN A 160 6.57 7.92 -9.35
N ILE A 161 5.58 8.40 -10.11
CA ILE A 161 4.19 7.93 -10.07
C ILE A 161 3.97 6.78 -11.07
N ILE A 162 4.60 6.79 -12.24
CA ILE A 162 4.46 5.76 -13.28
C ILE A 162 4.54 4.32 -12.73
N PRO A 163 5.49 3.93 -11.86
CA PRO A 163 5.51 2.59 -11.29
C PRO A 163 4.24 2.24 -10.49
N SER A 164 3.61 3.22 -9.86
CA SER A 164 2.33 3.06 -9.15
C SER A 164 1.20 2.80 -10.13
N GLU A 165 1.12 3.58 -11.23
CA GLU A 165 0.10 3.41 -12.26
C GLU A 165 0.18 2.03 -12.93
N VAL A 166 1.39 1.51 -13.15
CA VAL A 166 1.58 0.12 -13.64
C VAL A 166 0.95 -0.89 -12.68
N GLN A 167 1.11 -0.69 -11.36
CA GLN A 167 0.50 -1.56 -10.36
C GLN A 167 -1.02 -1.38 -10.28
N HIS A 168 -1.51 -0.16 -10.46
CA HIS A 168 -2.95 0.13 -10.49
C HIS A 168 -3.62 -0.60 -11.66
N VAL A 169 -3.07 -0.49 -12.87
CA VAL A 169 -3.52 -1.24 -14.06
C VAL A 169 -3.51 -2.75 -13.80
N ALA A 170 -2.44 -3.28 -13.22
CA ALA A 170 -2.34 -4.71 -12.92
C ALA A 170 -3.38 -5.15 -11.88
N THR A 171 -3.63 -4.34 -10.85
CA THR A 171 -4.63 -4.62 -9.81
C THR A 171 -6.03 -4.69 -10.39
N VAL A 172 -6.42 -3.69 -11.20
CA VAL A 172 -7.76 -3.67 -11.81
C VAL A 172 -7.92 -4.81 -12.82
N THR A 173 -6.87 -5.10 -13.61
CA THR A 173 -6.86 -6.23 -14.54
C THR A 173 -7.07 -7.56 -13.81
N ALA A 174 -6.40 -7.78 -12.69
CA ALA A 174 -6.57 -8.99 -11.88
C ALA A 174 -8.00 -9.11 -11.33
N LEU A 175 -8.59 -8.01 -10.85
CA LEU A 175 -9.99 -8.00 -10.40
C LEU A 175 -10.95 -8.37 -11.52
N MET A 176 -10.80 -7.78 -12.71
CA MET A 176 -11.63 -8.14 -13.86
C MET A 176 -11.54 -9.65 -14.17
N THR A 177 -10.33 -10.19 -14.23
CA THR A 177 -10.09 -11.62 -14.46
C THR A 177 -10.74 -12.49 -13.39
N ASN A 178 -10.58 -12.13 -12.11
CA ASN A 178 -11.14 -12.88 -10.98
C ASN A 178 -12.67 -12.89 -10.98
N HIS A 179 -13.30 -11.87 -11.54
CA HIS A 179 -14.76 -11.77 -11.67
C HIS A 179 -15.28 -12.26 -13.04
N GLY A 180 -14.42 -12.86 -13.86
CA GLY A 180 -14.81 -13.37 -15.19
C GLY A 180 -15.18 -12.27 -16.19
N ILE A 181 -14.76 -11.02 -15.93
CA ILE A 181 -15.00 -9.88 -16.82
C ILE A 181 -13.88 -9.84 -17.86
N ALA A 182 -14.25 -9.75 -19.14
CA ALA A 182 -13.28 -9.64 -20.22
C ALA A 182 -12.44 -8.35 -20.09
N VAL A 183 -11.13 -8.53 -20.08
CA VAL A 183 -10.18 -7.40 -20.03
C VAL A 183 -10.06 -6.80 -21.43
N PRO A 184 -10.41 -5.52 -21.64
CA PRO A 184 -10.26 -4.88 -22.94
C PRO A 184 -8.78 -4.87 -23.39
N THR A 185 -8.57 -5.30 -24.64
CA THR A 185 -7.21 -5.30 -25.26
C THR A 185 -6.88 -4.00 -25.97
N SER A 186 -7.84 -3.10 -26.12
CA SER A 186 -7.64 -1.81 -26.75
C SER A 186 -6.59 -0.97 -26.02
N THR A 187 -5.71 -0.34 -26.77
CA THR A 187 -4.78 0.66 -26.27
C THR A 187 -5.52 1.94 -25.93
N VAL A 188 -5.22 2.51 -24.80
CA VAL A 188 -5.74 3.83 -24.39
C VAL A 188 -4.66 4.87 -24.73
N THR A 189 -5.01 5.86 -25.54
CA THR A 189 -4.13 6.97 -25.86
C THR A 189 -4.19 8.00 -24.72
N GLY A 190 -3.04 8.33 -24.13
CA GLY A 190 -2.92 9.40 -23.14
C GLY A 190 -2.96 10.79 -23.77
N ALA A 191 -3.13 11.79 -22.93
CA ALA A 191 -3.05 13.19 -23.37
C ALA A 191 -1.66 13.51 -23.93
N VAL A 192 -1.63 14.42 -24.90
CA VAL A 192 -0.38 14.98 -25.42
C VAL A 192 0.30 15.80 -24.32
N ALA A 193 1.61 15.64 -24.17
CA ALA A 193 2.36 16.39 -23.18
C ALA A 193 2.32 17.90 -23.49
N PRO A 194 1.92 18.76 -22.53
CA PRO A 194 1.83 20.20 -22.69
C PRO A 194 3.18 20.86 -23.03
N ALA A 195 3.15 22.16 -23.39
CA ALA A 195 4.36 22.88 -23.79
C ALA A 195 5.35 23.06 -22.62
N THR A 196 4.87 23.23 -21.40
CA THR A 196 5.68 23.49 -20.19
C THR A 196 5.49 22.43 -19.13
N ARG A 197 6.47 22.31 -18.24
CA ARG A 197 6.39 21.38 -17.08
C ARG A 197 5.26 21.78 -16.11
N THR A 198 5.08 23.07 -15.84
CA THR A 198 3.98 23.56 -15.01
C THR A 198 2.62 23.15 -15.58
N ALA A 199 2.41 23.34 -16.89
CA ALA A 199 1.17 22.87 -17.53
C ALA A 199 1.04 21.34 -17.53
N ALA A 200 2.13 20.59 -17.59
CA ALA A 200 2.11 19.14 -17.43
C ALA A 200 1.72 18.74 -16.00
N CYS A 201 2.21 19.44 -14.97
CA CYS A 201 1.80 19.22 -13.59
C CYS A 201 0.30 19.50 -13.40
N GLN A 202 -0.22 20.58 -13.99
CA GLN A 202 -1.64 20.87 -13.98
C GLN A 202 -2.48 19.80 -14.71
N LEU A 203 -1.97 19.22 -15.79
CA LEU A 203 -2.59 18.06 -16.44
C LEU A 203 -2.64 16.87 -15.48
N GLY A 204 -1.56 16.61 -14.73
CA GLY A 204 -1.54 15.57 -13.69
C GLY A 204 -2.59 15.81 -12.60
N VAL A 205 -2.76 17.06 -12.13
CA VAL A 205 -3.84 17.43 -11.19
C VAL A 205 -5.20 17.06 -11.75
N ASN A 206 -5.47 17.38 -13.01
CA ASN A 206 -6.77 17.09 -13.64
C ASN A 206 -7.01 15.59 -13.78
N VAL A 207 -5.98 14.82 -14.18
CA VAL A 207 -6.06 13.35 -14.28
C VAL A 207 -6.37 12.73 -12.93
N GLU A 208 -5.62 13.07 -11.88
CA GLU A 208 -5.84 12.49 -10.55
C GLU A 208 -7.20 12.90 -9.97
N THR A 209 -7.67 14.12 -10.20
CA THR A 209 -9.00 14.56 -9.77
C THR A 209 -10.10 13.71 -10.43
N THR A 210 -9.94 13.37 -11.71
CA THR A 210 -10.87 12.49 -12.43
C THR A 210 -10.84 11.07 -11.88
N ILE A 211 -9.66 10.51 -11.62
CA ILE A 211 -9.47 9.18 -11.04
C ILE A 211 -10.10 9.11 -9.64
N ILE A 212 -9.89 10.11 -8.81
CA ILE A 212 -10.49 10.20 -7.48
C ILE A 212 -12.02 10.11 -7.56
N ALA A 213 -12.64 10.92 -8.40
CA ALA A 213 -14.09 10.91 -8.59
C ALA A 213 -14.59 9.57 -9.13
N MET A 214 -13.85 8.98 -10.07
CA MET A 214 -14.15 7.66 -10.63
C MET A 214 -14.13 6.57 -9.55
N TYR A 215 -13.10 6.52 -8.69
CA TYR A 215 -13.04 5.53 -7.61
C TYR A 215 -14.13 5.72 -6.55
N GLN A 216 -14.45 6.96 -6.18
CA GLN A 216 -15.56 7.25 -5.24
C GLN A 216 -16.90 6.70 -5.77
N ASN A 217 -17.18 6.92 -7.05
CA ASN A 217 -18.35 6.34 -7.70
C ASN A 217 -18.26 4.81 -7.82
N GLY A 218 -17.07 4.29 -8.21
CA GLY A 218 -16.81 2.87 -8.36
C GLY A 218 -17.02 2.07 -7.09
N ILE A 219 -16.63 2.59 -5.93
CA ILE A 219 -16.87 2.00 -4.61
C ILE A 219 -18.37 1.85 -4.36
N THR A 220 -19.17 2.85 -4.72
CA THR A 220 -20.62 2.80 -4.58
C THR A 220 -21.25 1.74 -5.49
N LEU A 221 -20.79 1.65 -6.74
CA LEU A 221 -21.26 0.67 -7.72
C LEU A 221 -20.86 -0.77 -7.35
N ALA A 222 -19.74 -0.93 -6.67
CA ALA A 222 -19.18 -2.23 -6.29
C ALA A 222 -19.47 -2.64 -4.85
N LYS A 223 -20.43 -2.01 -4.16
CA LYS A 223 -20.69 -2.17 -2.71
C LYS A 223 -20.88 -3.63 -2.26
N ASP A 224 -21.37 -4.50 -3.12
CA ASP A 224 -21.61 -5.91 -2.85
C ASP A 224 -20.40 -6.82 -3.21
N PHE A 225 -19.26 -6.22 -3.61
CA PHE A 225 -18.02 -6.86 -4.00
C PHE A 225 -16.87 -6.38 -3.10
N PRO A 226 -16.69 -6.97 -1.90
CA PRO A 226 -15.77 -6.44 -0.89
C PRO A 226 -14.29 -6.40 -1.31
N ASP A 227 -13.87 -7.28 -2.20
CA ASP A 227 -12.52 -7.28 -2.78
C ASP A 227 -12.32 -6.07 -3.71
N VAL A 228 -13.32 -5.74 -4.55
CA VAL A 228 -13.30 -4.55 -5.42
C VAL A 228 -13.34 -3.28 -4.59
N VAL A 229 -14.24 -3.19 -3.60
CA VAL A 229 -14.35 -2.05 -2.69
C VAL A 229 -13.02 -1.78 -1.99
N ARG A 230 -12.39 -2.83 -1.46
CA ARG A 230 -11.09 -2.69 -0.79
C ARG A 230 -9.99 -2.23 -1.75
N ALA A 231 -9.91 -2.81 -2.93
CA ALA A 231 -8.92 -2.43 -3.92
C ALA A 231 -9.13 -0.97 -4.36
N PHE A 232 -10.36 -0.59 -4.70
CA PHE A 232 -10.69 0.78 -5.09
C PHE A 232 -10.42 1.79 -3.98
N SER A 233 -10.67 1.43 -2.71
CA SER A 233 -10.32 2.29 -1.58
C SER A 233 -8.81 2.52 -1.46
N ASN A 234 -7.99 1.50 -1.71
CA ASN A 234 -6.54 1.62 -1.69
C ASN A 234 -6.02 2.48 -2.86
N LEU A 235 -6.59 2.30 -4.06
CA LEU A 235 -6.21 3.06 -5.25
C LEU A 235 -6.65 4.53 -5.13
N LEU A 236 -7.86 4.77 -4.63
CA LEU A 236 -8.36 6.10 -4.27
C LEU A 236 -7.41 6.81 -3.30
N ASP A 237 -6.97 6.11 -2.26
CA ASP A 237 -6.06 6.67 -1.27
C ASP A 237 -4.68 7.00 -1.89
N ALA A 238 -4.14 6.20 -2.80
CA ALA A 238 -2.91 6.51 -3.52
C ALA A 238 -3.04 7.80 -4.33
N SER A 239 -4.13 7.93 -5.10
CA SER A 239 -4.41 9.12 -5.89
C SER A 239 -4.62 10.37 -5.03
N GLN A 240 -5.46 10.28 -3.96
CA GLN A 240 -5.79 11.44 -3.11
C GLN A 240 -4.62 11.90 -2.25
N SER A 241 -3.84 10.99 -1.71
CA SER A 241 -2.90 11.32 -0.65
C SER A 241 -1.45 11.28 -1.08
N SER A 242 -1.18 10.82 -2.31
CA SER A 242 0.18 10.73 -2.85
C SER A 242 0.32 11.43 -4.21
N HIS A 243 -0.46 11.02 -5.21
CA HIS A 243 -0.29 11.52 -6.58
C HIS A 243 -0.77 12.96 -6.72
N LEU A 244 -2.03 13.24 -6.39
CA LEU A 244 -2.58 14.60 -6.48
C LEU A 244 -1.75 15.65 -5.72
N PRO A 245 -1.37 15.44 -4.44
CA PRO A 245 -0.50 16.40 -3.75
C PRO A 245 0.88 16.55 -4.39
N ALA A 246 1.41 15.52 -5.05
CA ALA A 246 2.69 15.63 -5.76
C ALA A 246 2.56 16.52 -7.00
N PHE A 247 1.46 16.41 -7.75
CA PHE A 247 1.19 17.27 -8.90
C PHE A 247 0.86 18.71 -8.50
N VAL A 248 0.08 18.92 -7.44
CA VAL A 248 -0.22 20.26 -6.90
C VAL A 248 1.06 21.01 -6.50
N ARG A 249 2.06 20.32 -5.96
CA ARG A 249 3.33 20.97 -5.59
C ARG A 249 4.22 21.36 -6.76
N CYS A 250 3.97 20.86 -7.95
CA CYS A 250 4.77 21.16 -9.14
C CYS A 250 4.01 22.01 -10.19
N SER A 251 2.72 22.24 -9.98
CA SER A 251 1.86 23.04 -10.84
C SER A 251 2.00 24.55 -10.62
#